data_9fd21ece1eeb4bb7efaaad7e20663e36
#
_entry.id   9fd21ece1eeb4bb7efaaad7e20663e36
#
_cell.length_a   1.000
_cell.length_b   1.000
_cell.length_c   1.000
_cell.angle_alpha   90.00
_cell.angle_beta   90.00
_cell.angle_gamma   90.00
#
_symmetry.space_group_name_H-M   'P 1'
#
loop_
_entity.id
_entity.type
_entity.pdbx_description
1 polymer ?
#
loop_
_entity_poly.entity_id
_entity_poly.type
_entity_poly.pdbx_seq_one_letter_code
_entity_poly.pdbx_strand_id
1 'polypeptide(L)'
;MNFEKSLVFGLACVSLAILSQGCGDDPASTPIENSQYSSFGFIESSSDASLFELSSSSDVSPSSSIILSSSTVVAPNSSADVAENTSSSFTSLSSAGVLSSAVSLSSSEIAQASSSSVAPTSAAISSSVAPTSSEPLRSSSSLVPSSSSVKPLQLDFFNGADISEVQEYERNKTKFFDVDGKESDIFTILKNHGFNSIRLRTFVSPKAKYGYAASGCGHDAEAYGDKDHVVAYAKKVKAAGMGLLVDIHYSDVWADPGKQIIPERWRGVNNANAMADSVYAYTKDLMIALKDAGATPDMVQIGNETTPGILIHKPNSKTDCWGNGVDKAATSVNGDMGTAAGKANAAKYFNAGIKAVKEVSPTTKTVLHIERIRQANTVTWWMGVVFDDYKIPADVMGFSAYTAYGDGAPDNWKSLFNTVTSKYSKLEFIVAEYNGGDSDNHYKFDNSRQKTREMVRGMNRWVGTFFWEPTIGGAWGPALFDKRGNDYYANKDAFKEFF
;
A
#
# COMPACT_ATOMS: atom_id res chain seq x y z
N MET A 1 -1.34 -65.72 14.54
CA MET A 1 -1.02 -65.82 15.97
C MET A 1 -0.78 -64.39 16.41
N ASN A 2 -1.79 -63.68 16.89
CA ASN A 2 -2.18 -63.47 18.30
C ASN A 2 -1.14 -62.57 18.97
N PHE A 3 -1.38 -61.43 19.68
CA PHE A 3 -2.52 -60.82 20.30
C PHE A 3 -2.01 -59.43 20.74
N GLU A 4 -2.71 -58.36 20.55
CA GLU A 4 -3.64 -57.62 21.43
C GLU A 4 -3.08 -56.91 22.66
N LYS A 5 -3.55 -55.65 22.75
CA LYS A 5 -4.10 -54.80 23.85
C LYS A 5 -3.16 -53.94 24.62
N SER A 6 -3.36 -52.62 24.55
CA SER A 6 -4.34 -51.71 25.23
C SER A 6 -4.06 -51.44 26.73
N LEU A 7 -4.12 -50.19 27.09
CA LEU A 7 -4.67 -49.49 28.30
C LEU A 7 -3.72 -48.38 28.81
N VAL A 8 -4.05 -47.12 28.74
CA VAL A 8 -4.96 -46.19 29.43
C VAL A 8 -4.73 -46.08 30.97
N PHE A 9 -4.77 -44.81 31.44
CA PHE A 9 -4.83 -44.19 32.80
C PHE A 9 -3.56 -43.39 33.11
N GLY A 10 -3.57 -42.15 33.51
CA GLY A 10 -4.59 -41.29 34.07
C GLY A 10 -4.10 -40.62 35.35
N LEU A 11 -4.27 -39.29 35.46
CA LEU A 11 -4.41 -38.45 36.67
C LEU A 11 -3.19 -38.32 37.61
N ALA A 12 -2.82 -37.17 38.02
CA ALA A 12 -3.33 -36.11 38.84
C ALA A 12 -2.23 -35.37 39.61
N CYS A 13 -2.43 -34.08 39.73
CA CYS A 13 -1.92 -33.08 40.64
C CYS A 13 -1.20 -33.52 41.92
N VAL A 14 -0.20 -32.73 42.33
CA VAL A 14 -0.19 -32.10 43.69
C VAL A 14 0.86 -30.99 43.74
N SER A 15 0.45 -29.83 44.19
CA SER A 15 1.23 -28.65 44.58
C SER A 15 2.00 -28.89 45.87
N LEU A 16 3.20 -28.31 45.98
CA LEU A 16 3.71 -27.93 47.31
C LEU A 16 4.68 -26.76 47.22
N ALA A 17 4.32 -25.66 47.84
CA ALA A 17 5.14 -24.49 48.09
C ALA A 17 6.04 -24.75 49.34
N ILE A 18 7.30 -24.33 49.28
CA ILE A 18 8.10 -24.01 50.46
C ILE A 18 8.93 -22.75 50.20
N LEU A 19 8.73 -21.81 51.13
CA LEU A 19 9.49 -20.57 51.31
C LEU A 19 10.89 -20.85 51.84
N SER A 20 11.90 -20.10 51.35
CA SER A 20 12.99 -19.63 52.21
C SER A 20 13.61 -18.35 51.67
N GLN A 21 13.78 -17.38 52.55
CA GLN A 21 14.34 -16.04 52.38
C GLN A 21 15.86 -16.11 52.24
N GLY A 22 16.42 -15.11 51.51
CA GLY A 22 17.84 -14.78 51.54
C GLY A 22 18.14 -13.55 50.69
N CYS A 23 18.54 -12.47 51.37
CA CYS A 23 18.89 -11.14 50.83
C CYS A 23 20.14 -11.15 49.97
N GLY A 24 20.21 -10.20 49.02
CA GLY A 24 21.44 -9.81 48.35
C GLY A 24 21.17 -8.92 47.11
N ASP A 25 21.52 -7.63 47.26
CA ASP A 25 21.38 -6.55 46.27
C ASP A 25 22.25 -6.75 45.05
N ASP A 26 21.76 -6.44 43.84
CA ASP A 26 22.20 -5.37 42.92
C ASP A 26 21.46 -5.41 41.58
N PRO A 27 21.23 -4.25 40.93
CA PRO A 27 20.31 -4.17 39.82
C PRO A 27 21.02 -4.19 38.47
N ALA A 28 20.73 -5.17 37.61
CA ALA A 28 21.07 -5.07 36.19
C ALA A 28 20.10 -5.90 35.34
N SER A 29 19.50 -5.19 34.39
CA SER A 29 18.92 -5.68 33.12
C SER A 29 17.73 -6.64 33.24
N THR A 30 16.53 -6.07 33.18
CA THR A 30 15.36 -6.79 32.70
C THR A 30 15.48 -7.09 31.22
N PRO A 31 15.26 -8.35 30.79
CA PRO A 31 15.06 -8.65 29.38
C PRO A 31 13.69 -8.09 28.99
N ILE A 32 13.65 -7.33 27.92
CA ILE A 32 12.41 -6.95 27.24
C ILE A 32 11.83 -8.25 26.69
N GLU A 33 10.76 -8.73 27.30
CA GLU A 33 9.94 -9.79 26.75
C GLU A 33 9.46 -9.36 25.37
N ASN A 34 9.71 -10.23 24.38
CA ASN A 34 9.11 -10.16 23.06
C ASN A 34 7.59 -9.96 23.22
N SER A 35 7.12 -8.77 22.88
CA SER A 35 5.69 -8.55 22.73
C SER A 35 5.20 -9.44 21.61
N GLN A 36 4.38 -10.38 21.98
CA GLN A 36 3.64 -11.27 21.12
C GLN A 36 2.95 -10.47 20.02
N TYR A 37 3.34 -10.69 18.79
CA TYR A 37 2.48 -10.43 17.66
C TYR A 37 1.27 -11.35 17.82
N SER A 38 0.19 -10.79 18.37
CA SER A 38 -1.07 -11.52 18.49
C SER A 38 -1.56 -11.85 17.07
N SER A 39 -1.71 -13.13 16.84
CA SER A 39 -2.37 -13.73 15.69
C SER A 39 -3.61 -12.92 15.29
N PHE A 40 -3.65 -12.48 14.04
CA PHE A 40 -4.85 -11.95 13.42
C PHE A 40 -5.92 -13.04 13.41
N GLY A 41 -6.83 -12.98 14.38
CA GLY A 41 -8.03 -13.79 14.38
C GLY A 41 -8.98 -13.27 13.29
N PHE A 42 -9.14 -14.04 12.23
CA PHE A 42 -10.24 -13.83 11.30
C PHE A 42 -11.56 -14.06 12.03
N ILE A 43 -12.34 -13.01 12.21
CA ILE A 43 -13.75 -13.16 12.57
C ILE A 43 -14.48 -13.48 11.27
N GLU A 44 -14.84 -14.76 11.10
CA GLU A 44 -15.84 -15.15 10.12
C GLU A 44 -17.17 -14.49 10.51
N SER A 45 -17.59 -13.51 9.75
CA SER A 45 -18.98 -13.07 9.79
C SER A 45 -19.81 -14.09 9.01
N SER A 46 -20.46 -15.00 9.74
CA SER A 46 -21.50 -15.85 9.20
C SER A 46 -22.67 -15.01 8.71
N SER A 47 -22.82 -14.85 7.42
CA SER A 47 -24.10 -14.49 6.81
C SER A 47 -24.75 -15.79 6.33
N ASP A 48 -25.83 -16.13 6.99
CA ASP A 48 -26.75 -17.22 6.59
C ASP A 48 -27.17 -17.07 5.14
N ALA A 49 -26.76 -18.01 4.32
CA ALA A 49 -27.38 -18.29 3.03
C ALA A 49 -28.01 -19.67 3.12
N SER A 50 -29.32 -19.71 3.21
CA SER A 50 -30.15 -20.90 3.19
C SER A 50 -29.88 -21.75 1.94
N LEU A 51 -29.47 -22.98 2.17
CA LEU A 51 -29.35 -24.05 1.20
C LEU A 51 -30.76 -24.46 0.71
N PHE A 52 -30.99 -24.34 -0.59
CA PHE A 52 -31.97 -25.14 -1.28
C PHE A 52 -31.27 -26.37 -1.87
N GLU A 53 -31.52 -27.52 -1.28
CA GLU A 53 -31.20 -28.82 -1.88
C GLU A 53 -32.13 -29.08 -3.08
N LEU A 54 -31.54 -29.35 -4.24
CA LEU A 54 -32.23 -30.01 -5.35
C LEU A 54 -31.58 -31.38 -5.57
N SER A 55 -32.32 -32.38 -5.16
CA SER A 55 -32.04 -33.80 -5.41
C SER A 55 -32.07 -34.13 -6.92
N SER A 56 -31.02 -34.81 -7.35
CA SER A 56 -30.93 -35.42 -8.67
C SER A 56 -31.73 -36.68 -8.76
N SER A 57 -32.57 -36.83 -9.79
CA SER A 57 -32.92 -38.15 -10.36
C SER A 57 -32.90 -38.08 -11.89
N SER A 58 -32.13 -38.97 -12.45
CA SER A 58 -32.00 -39.31 -13.88
C SER A 58 -33.30 -39.88 -14.43
N ASP A 59 -33.69 -39.57 -15.69
CA ASP A 59 -33.72 -40.47 -16.83
C ASP A 59 -34.57 -39.97 -18.01
N VAL A 60 -34.02 -40.17 -19.22
CA VAL A 60 -34.66 -40.48 -20.50
C VAL A 60 -35.20 -39.34 -21.38
N SER A 61 -34.46 -39.09 -22.47
CA SER A 61 -34.92 -38.58 -23.79
C SER A 61 -35.82 -39.64 -24.52
N PRO A 62 -36.53 -39.39 -25.68
CA PRO A 62 -36.31 -38.34 -26.69
C PRO A 62 -37.57 -37.81 -27.43
N SER A 63 -37.31 -36.81 -28.29
CA SER A 63 -37.94 -36.57 -29.63
C SER A 63 -39.25 -35.79 -29.78
N SER A 64 -39.11 -34.83 -30.67
CA SER A 64 -40.00 -34.39 -31.77
C SER A 64 -40.67 -33.02 -31.68
N SER A 65 -40.05 -32.10 -32.41
CA SER A 65 -40.54 -31.26 -33.54
C SER A 65 -41.90 -30.54 -33.46
N ILE A 66 -41.76 -29.28 -33.88
CA ILE A 66 -42.64 -28.52 -34.82
C ILE A 66 -43.77 -27.66 -34.20
N ILE A 67 -43.73 -26.40 -34.47
CA ILE A 67 -44.45 -25.43 -35.31
C ILE A 67 -44.71 -24.08 -34.63
N LEU A 68 -44.34 -23.10 -35.41
CA LEU A 68 -44.71 -21.68 -35.35
C LEU A 68 -46.17 -21.37 -35.14
N SER A 69 -46.49 -20.31 -34.41
CA SER A 69 -47.48 -19.33 -34.90
C SER A 69 -47.38 -18.00 -34.18
N SER A 70 -47.26 -16.97 -34.96
CA SER A 70 -47.40 -15.56 -34.69
C SER A 70 -48.87 -15.20 -34.48
N SER A 71 -49.18 -14.27 -33.58
CA SER A 71 -50.20 -13.28 -33.83
C SER A 71 -50.08 -12.07 -32.88
N THR A 72 -49.89 -10.98 -33.52
CA THR A 72 -50.17 -9.57 -33.14
C THR A 72 -51.65 -9.38 -32.79
N VAL A 73 -51.97 -8.38 -31.91
CA VAL A 73 -52.97 -7.35 -32.16
C VAL A 73 -53.30 -6.58 -30.85
N VAL A 74 -52.92 -5.30 -30.81
CA VAL A 74 -53.71 -4.03 -30.62
C VAL A 74 -54.27 -3.70 -29.23
N ALA A 75 -53.85 -2.49 -28.79
CA ALA A 75 -54.49 -1.67 -27.76
C ALA A 75 -55.84 -1.14 -28.25
N PRO A 76 -56.70 -0.64 -27.36
CA PRO A 76 -57.08 0.76 -27.49
C PRO A 76 -57.16 1.57 -26.18
N ASN A 77 -57.03 2.87 -26.44
CA ASN A 77 -57.23 4.04 -25.63
C ASN A 77 -58.69 4.20 -25.11
N SER A 78 -58.83 4.94 -24.03
CA SER A 78 -59.61 6.20 -23.85
C SER A 78 -59.93 6.40 -22.39
N SER A 79 -59.58 7.45 -21.79
CA SER A 79 -59.98 8.86 -21.72
C SER A 79 -61.01 9.16 -20.62
N ALA A 80 -60.66 10.21 -19.85
CA ALA A 80 -61.52 11.25 -19.24
C ALA A 80 -62.30 10.85 -17.98
N ASP A 81 -62.48 11.61 -16.96
CA ASP A 81 -62.45 13.06 -16.69
C ASP A 81 -62.78 13.31 -15.21
N VAL A 82 -62.34 14.48 -14.73
CA VAL A 82 -63.04 15.49 -13.93
C VAL A 82 -63.01 15.44 -12.39
N ALA A 83 -62.22 16.39 -11.84
CA ALA A 83 -62.55 17.46 -10.87
C ALA A 83 -63.17 17.04 -9.52
N GLU A 84 -62.94 17.65 -8.42
CA GLU A 84 -62.84 19.06 -8.01
C GLU A 84 -62.40 19.15 -6.55
N ASN A 85 -61.58 20.16 -6.26
CA ASN A 85 -61.70 21.18 -5.22
C ASN A 85 -61.91 20.77 -3.75
N THR A 86 -61.02 21.23 -2.89
CA THR A 86 -61.31 22.37 -2.02
C THR A 86 -60.07 22.93 -1.33
N SER A 87 -59.91 24.21 -1.47
CA SER A 87 -58.98 25.16 -0.88
C SER A 87 -59.31 25.47 0.59
N SER A 88 -58.29 25.84 1.36
CA SER A 88 -58.27 26.94 2.35
C SER A 88 -56.84 27.13 2.83
N SER A 89 -56.14 28.08 2.49
CA SER A 89 -55.89 29.50 2.70
C SER A 89 -55.91 29.98 4.17
N PHE A 90 -54.92 30.89 4.37
CA PHE A 90 -54.70 31.86 5.44
C PHE A 90 -53.68 31.42 6.52
N THR A 91 -52.70 32.19 6.95
CA THR A 91 -52.40 33.62 6.76
C THR A 91 -50.94 33.87 7.12
N SER A 92 -50.34 34.80 6.44
CA SER A 92 -49.10 35.50 6.75
C SER A 92 -49.25 36.41 7.97
N LEU A 93 -48.18 36.57 8.75
CA LEU A 93 -47.92 37.83 9.46
C LEU A 93 -46.41 38.10 9.50
N SER A 94 -46.09 39.21 8.90
CA SER A 94 -44.82 39.91 8.91
C SER A 94 -44.68 40.78 10.17
N SER A 95 -43.45 40.99 10.60
CA SER A 95 -42.83 42.29 10.98
C SER A 95 -41.50 42.03 11.69
N ALA A 96 -40.43 42.40 11.10
CA ALA A 96 -39.69 43.66 11.16
C ALA A 96 -39.04 43.90 12.53
N GLY A 97 -37.74 43.96 12.52
CA GLY A 97 -36.91 44.42 13.61
C GLY A 97 -35.42 44.51 13.16
N VAL A 98 -35.11 45.63 12.54
CA VAL A 98 -33.79 46.09 12.17
C VAL A 98 -33.01 46.50 13.43
N LEU A 99 -31.76 46.06 13.60
CA LEU A 99 -30.70 46.90 14.17
C LEU A 99 -29.34 46.48 13.64
N SER A 100 -28.84 47.33 12.80
CA SER A 100 -27.51 47.52 12.28
C SER A 100 -26.57 47.90 13.42
N SER A 101 -25.39 47.27 13.45
CA SER A 101 -24.18 47.91 14.06
C SER A 101 -22.99 47.50 13.23
N ALA A 102 -22.67 48.40 12.33
CA ALA A 102 -21.35 48.46 11.69
C ALA A 102 -20.32 48.93 12.69
N VAL A 103 -19.18 48.22 12.77
CA VAL A 103 -17.95 48.76 13.33
C VAL A 103 -16.91 48.73 12.23
N SER A 104 -16.47 49.93 11.93
CA SER A 104 -15.55 50.33 10.89
C SER A 104 -14.11 49.87 11.18
N LEU A 105 -13.45 49.52 10.10
CA LEU A 105 -12.03 49.40 9.93
C LEU A 105 -11.25 50.68 10.27
N SER A 106 -10.10 50.56 10.90
CA SER A 106 -9.04 51.51 10.74
C SER A 106 -7.78 50.79 10.22
N SER A 107 -7.46 51.13 9.00
CA SER A 107 -6.18 50.91 8.35
C SER A 107 -5.11 51.85 8.97
N SER A 108 -3.98 51.31 9.30
CA SER A 108 -2.76 52.13 9.55
C SER A 108 -1.64 51.65 8.63
N GLU A 109 -1.11 52.64 8.04
CA GLU A 109 -0.19 52.76 6.93
C GLU A 109 1.20 52.15 7.12
N ILE A 110 1.72 51.78 5.99
CA ILE A 110 3.07 51.42 5.58
C ILE A 110 4.03 52.59 5.78
N ALA A 111 5.18 52.36 6.38
CA ALA A 111 6.34 53.21 6.25
C ALA A 111 7.43 52.50 5.44
N GLN A 112 7.61 52.96 4.21
CA GLN A 112 8.80 52.75 3.40
C GLN A 112 10.00 53.46 4.01
N ALA A 113 11.12 52.80 4.10
CA ALA A 113 12.41 53.42 4.27
C ALA A 113 13.28 53.12 3.06
N SER A 114 13.59 54.17 2.37
CA SER A 114 14.36 54.23 1.12
C SER A 114 15.87 54.10 1.37
N SER A 115 16.48 53.50 0.38
CA SER A 115 17.88 53.42 -0.03
C SER A 115 18.79 54.59 0.24
N SER A 116 20.03 54.32 0.60
CA SER A 116 21.18 55.19 0.23
C SER A 116 22.36 54.34 -0.21
N SER A 117 22.72 54.57 -1.46
CA SER A 117 23.91 54.11 -2.17
C SER A 117 25.14 54.91 -1.72
N VAL A 118 26.24 54.22 -1.44
CA VAL A 118 27.58 54.87 -1.41
C VAL A 118 28.53 53.99 -2.23
N ALA A 119 29.06 54.57 -3.29
CA ALA A 119 30.16 54.05 -4.08
C ALA A 119 31.51 54.41 -3.43
N PRO A 120 32.50 53.54 -3.50
CA PRO A 120 33.87 53.96 -3.23
C PRO A 120 34.70 54.19 -4.48
N THR A 121 35.40 55.27 -4.45
CA THR A 121 36.39 55.79 -5.34
C THR A 121 37.64 54.92 -5.48
N SER A 122 38.13 54.87 -6.70
CA SER A 122 39.42 54.33 -7.14
C SER A 122 40.61 55.13 -6.61
N ALA A 123 41.69 54.45 -6.25
CA ALA A 123 43.03 54.99 -6.24
C ALA A 123 44.01 54.02 -6.86
N ALA A 124 44.58 54.44 -7.96
CA ALA A 124 45.65 53.76 -8.67
C ALA A 124 46.98 54.13 -8.06
N ILE A 125 47.87 53.18 -7.86
CA ILE A 125 49.31 53.40 -7.76
C ILE A 125 50.00 52.41 -8.72
N SER A 126 50.70 53.02 -9.69
CA SER A 126 51.66 52.40 -10.60
C SER A 126 53.02 52.20 -9.91
N SER A 127 53.66 51.10 -10.12
CA SER A 127 55.10 50.98 -10.31
C SER A 127 55.53 49.75 -11.04
N SER A 128 56.25 49.99 -12.10
CA SER A 128 56.91 49.14 -13.07
C SER A 128 58.10 48.39 -12.45
N VAL A 129 58.27 47.13 -12.85
CA VAL A 129 59.58 46.56 -13.24
C VAL A 129 59.27 45.22 -14.00
N ALA A 130 59.79 45.10 -15.21
CA ALA A 130 59.92 43.87 -15.98
C ALA A 130 61.42 43.54 -16.13
N PRO A 131 61.84 42.44 -16.81
CA PRO A 131 61.36 41.06 -16.92
C PRO A 131 62.51 40.05 -16.67
N THR A 132 62.20 38.76 -16.44
CA THR A 132 63.11 37.68 -16.87
C THR A 132 62.36 36.34 -17.01
N SER A 133 62.45 35.82 -18.21
CA SER A 133 62.53 34.44 -18.77
C SER A 133 61.73 33.27 -18.15
N SER A 134 60.83 32.81 -18.96
CA SER A 134 60.69 31.46 -19.57
C SER A 134 60.57 30.22 -18.66
N GLU A 135 59.34 29.67 -18.59
CA GLU A 135 59.01 28.33 -19.03
C GLU A 135 57.47 28.11 -19.01
N PRO A 136 56.87 27.29 -19.92
CA PRO A 136 55.40 27.19 -19.99
C PRO A 136 54.87 26.18 -18.99
N LEU A 137 54.18 26.65 -17.97
CA LEU A 137 53.36 25.84 -17.09
C LEU A 137 52.15 25.32 -17.88
N ARG A 138 52.08 23.99 -17.99
CA ARG A 138 50.92 23.25 -18.49
C ARG A 138 49.69 23.70 -17.71
N SER A 139 48.73 24.29 -18.42
CA SER A 139 47.40 24.54 -17.96
C SER A 139 46.72 23.19 -17.70
N SER A 140 46.57 22.80 -16.43
CA SER A 140 45.66 21.75 -16.05
C SER A 140 44.24 22.30 -16.09
N SER A 141 43.57 22.13 -17.22
CA SER A 141 42.12 22.28 -17.29
C SER A 141 41.48 21.30 -16.32
N SER A 142 40.96 21.80 -15.23
CA SER A 142 40.04 21.06 -14.37
C SER A 142 38.82 20.70 -15.22
N LEU A 143 38.76 19.45 -15.66
CA LEU A 143 37.55 18.85 -16.23
C LEU A 143 36.49 18.86 -15.11
N VAL A 144 35.57 19.79 -15.17
CA VAL A 144 34.29 19.66 -14.50
C VAL A 144 33.71 18.35 -14.98
N PRO A 145 33.40 17.40 -14.10
CA PRO A 145 32.76 16.16 -14.57
C PRO A 145 31.41 16.54 -15.18
N SER A 146 31.31 16.39 -16.48
CA SER A 146 30.05 16.42 -17.21
C SER A 146 29.09 15.49 -16.47
N SER A 147 27.94 15.99 -16.08
CA SER A 147 26.86 15.18 -15.54
C SER A 147 26.54 14.11 -16.59
N SER A 148 27.09 12.92 -16.41
CA SER A 148 26.65 11.77 -17.18
C SER A 148 25.19 11.56 -16.86
N SER A 149 24.32 11.81 -17.82
CA SER A 149 22.93 11.41 -17.76
C SER A 149 22.91 9.89 -17.56
N VAL A 150 22.71 9.46 -16.32
CA VAL A 150 22.51 8.05 -16.01
C VAL A 150 21.28 7.63 -16.79
N LYS A 151 21.48 6.75 -17.79
CA LYS A 151 20.35 6.17 -18.54
C LYS A 151 19.42 5.52 -17.53
N PRO A 152 18.09 5.78 -17.58
CA PRO A 152 17.15 5.15 -16.66
C PRO A 152 17.34 3.63 -16.66
N LEU A 153 17.37 3.03 -15.49
CA LEU A 153 17.42 1.57 -15.33
C LEU A 153 16.16 0.99 -15.98
N GLN A 154 16.34 0.23 -17.05
CA GLN A 154 15.23 -0.46 -17.69
C GLN A 154 15.29 -1.92 -17.26
N LEU A 155 14.34 -2.33 -16.41
CA LEU A 155 14.21 -3.69 -15.94
C LEU A 155 13.20 -4.43 -16.81
N ASP A 156 13.60 -5.59 -17.31
CA ASP A 156 12.69 -6.49 -18.04
C ASP A 156 11.74 -7.21 -17.08
N PHE A 157 12.17 -7.40 -15.83
CA PHE A 157 11.38 -8.01 -14.78
C PHE A 157 11.81 -7.48 -13.40
N PHE A 158 10.83 -7.06 -12.59
CA PHE A 158 11.04 -6.58 -11.23
C PHE A 158 11.03 -7.76 -10.25
N ASN A 159 12.20 -8.21 -9.81
CA ASN A 159 12.34 -9.15 -8.70
C ASN A 159 12.56 -8.34 -7.42
N GLY A 160 11.48 -7.96 -6.76
CA GLY A 160 11.47 -6.98 -5.69
C GLY A 160 11.28 -7.57 -4.30
N ALA A 161 11.59 -6.74 -3.30
CA ALA A 161 11.27 -6.96 -1.89
C ALA A 161 10.71 -5.68 -1.26
N ASP A 162 9.70 -5.80 -0.39
CA ASP A 162 9.25 -4.71 0.48
C ASP A 162 10.12 -4.69 1.74
N ILE A 163 10.85 -3.59 1.93
CA ILE A 163 11.77 -3.41 3.06
C ILE A 163 11.49 -2.10 3.81
N SER A 164 10.24 -1.69 3.89
CA SER A 164 9.85 -0.38 4.40
C SER A 164 10.30 -0.14 5.84
N GLU A 165 10.34 -1.18 6.68
CA GLU A 165 10.75 -1.11 8.08
C GLU A 165 12.27 -1.09 8.30
N VAL A 166 13.06 -1.39 7.27
CA VAL A 166 14.54 -1.46 7.41
C VAL A 166 15.15 -0.12 7.81
N GLN A 167 14.50 1.00 7.50
CA GLN A 167 14.94 2.33 7.95
C GLN A 167 15.03 2.42 9.49
N GLU A 168 14.05 1.84 10.20
CA GLU A 168 14.07 1.77 11.67
C GLU A 168 15.23 0.94 12.18
N TYR A 169 15.51 -0.19 11.53
CA TYR A 169 16.64 -1.05 11.90
C TYR A 169 17.98 -0.34 11.69
N GLU A 170 18.17 0.31 10.55
CA GLU A 170 19.40 1.09 10.26
C GLU A 170 19.63 2.19 11.32
N ARG A 171 18.57 2.87 11.72
CA ARG A 171 18.66 3.87 12.79
C ARG A 171 19.10 3.26 14.13
N ASN A 172 18.58 2.10 14.45
CA ASN A 172 18.93 1.35 15.65
C ASN A 172 20.31 0.67 15.53
N LYS A 173 21.09 1.02 14.48
CA LYS A 173 22.43 0.48 14.18
C LYS A 173 22.45 -1.02 14.01
N THR A 174 21.35 -1.58 13.57
CA THR A 174 21.23 -2.98 13.18
C THR A 174 22.16 -3.27 12.01
N LYS A 175 22.88 -4.39 12.10
CA LYS A 175 23.77 -4.86 11.06
C LYS A 175 23.13 -6.01 10.29
N PHE A 176 23.47 -6.08 9.02
CA PHE A 176 23.04 -7.18 8.15
C PHE A 176 24.25 -7.97 7.70
N PHE A 177 24.13 -9.29 7.71
CA PHE A 177 25.19 -10.22 7.30
C PHE A 177 24.66 -11.11 6.18
N ASP A 178 25.46 -11.25 5.11
CA ASP A 178 25.14 -12.13 4.00
C ASP A 178 25.32 -13.62 4.38
N VAL A 179 24.93 -14.54 3.52
CA VAL A 179 25.00 -15.99 3.75
C VAL A 179 26.42 -16.51 3.99
N ASP A 180 27.44 -15.76 3.59
CA ASP A 180 28.85 -16.05 3.87
C ASP A 180 29.33 -15.47 5.22
N GLY A 181 28.45 -14.83 5.96
CA GLY A 181 28.74 -14.23 7.27
C GLY A 181 29.42 -12.86 7.21
N LYS A 182 29.56 -12.26 6.04
CA LYS A 182 30.11 -10.91 5.90
C LYS A 182 29.05 -9.84 6.13
N GLU A 183 29.41 -8.81 6.91
CA GLU A 183 28.59 -7.61 7.08
C GLU A 183 28.46 -6.86 5.75
N SER A 184 27.24 -6.50 5.39
CA SER A 184 26.95 -5.70 4.20
C SER A 184 25.66 -4.92 4.38
N ASP A 185 25.38 -3.92 3.54
CA ASP A 185 24.08 -3.26 3.52
C ASP A 185 23.01 -4.16 2.89
N ILE A 186 21.75 -3.89 3.26
CA ILE A 186 20.61 -4.71 2.82
C ILE A 186 20.46 -4.74 1.29
N PHE A 187 20.74 -3.62 0.59
CA PHE A 187 20.60 -3.56 -0.86
C PHE A 187 21.64 -4.47 -1.56
N THR A 188 22.87 -4.46 -1.05
CA THR A 188 23.94 -5.33 -1.56
C THR A 188 23.58 -6.79 -1.34
N ILE A 189 23.13 -7.18 -0.14
CA ILE A 189 22.71 -8.55 0.14
C ILE A 189 21.59 -8.97 -0.79
N LEU A 190 20.51 -8.20 -0.87
CA LEU A 190 19.37 -8.51 -1.75
C LEU A 190 19.81 -8.65 -3.22
N LYS A 191 20.69 -7.78 -3.72
CA LYS A 191 21.22 -7.86 -5.09
C LYS A 191 22.05 -9.12 -5.32
N ASN A 192 22.90 -9.50 -4.36
CA ASN A 192 23.67 -10.74 -4.43
C ASN A 192 22.79 -11.98 -4.58
N HIS A 193 21.55 -11.86 -4.09
CA HIS A 193 20.53 -12.91 -4.13
C HIS A 193 19.43 -12.67 -5.18
N GLY A 194 19.76 -11.93 -6.24
CA GLY A 194 18.94 -11.79 -7.45
C GLY A 194 17.78 -10.80 -7.35
N PHE A 195 17.61 -10.08 -6.24
CA PHE A 195 16.68 -8.96 -6.18
C PHE A 195 17.22 -7.74 -6.93
N ASN A 196 16.35 -7.03 -7.62
CA ASN A 196 16.73 -5.87 -8.43
C ASN A 196 15.83 -4.66 -8.19
N SER A 197 14.85 -4.77 -7.31
CA SER A 197 13.88 -3.71 -7.04
C SER A 197 13.39 -3.75 -5.59
N ILE A 198 12.92 -2.60 -5.12
CA ILE A 198 12.42 -2.39 -3.77
C ILE A 198 11.01 -1.82 -3.85
N ARG A 199 10.12 -2.29 -2.97
CA ARG A 199 8.82 -1.70 -2.68
C ARG A 199 8.92 -0.95 -1.35
N LEU A 200 8.36 0.25 -1.29
CA LEU A 200 8.29 1.09 -0.09
C LEU A 200 6.85 1.55 0.13
N ARG A 201 6.32 1.25 1.31
CA ARG A 201 5.01 1.71 1.76
C ARG A 201 5.07 3.16 2.23
N THR A 202 4.00 3.92 2.04
CA THR A 202 3.87 5.25 2.62
C THR A 202 2.48 5.49 3.18
N PHE A 203 2.43 6.22 4.31
CA PHE A 203 1.23 6.66 5.00
C PHE A 203 1.10 8.18 4.92
N VAL A 204 -0.12 8.68 5.07
CA VAL A 204 -0.41 10.11 4.91
C VAL A 204 0.05 10.94 6.11
N SER A 205 -0.26 10.49 7.33
CA SER A 205 0.11 11.14 8.59
C SER A 205 0.31 10.09 9.69
N PRO A 206 1.38 9.27 9.61
CA PRO A 206 1.53 8.10 10.50
C PRO A 206 1.68 8.46 11.99
N LYS A 207 2.03 9.70 12.33
CA LYS A 207 2.07 10.20 13.73
C LYS A 207 0.71 10.71 14.24
N ALA A 208 -0.34 10.72 13.40
CA ALA A 208 -1.68 11.09 13.82
C ALA A 208 -2.21 10.18 14.94
N LYS A 209 -3.25 10.61 15.66
CA LYS A 209 -3.79 9.90 16.83
C LYS A 209 -4.03 8.40 16.63
N TYR A 210 -4.48 8.00 15.45
CA TYR A 210 -4.74 6.61 15.07
C TYR A 210 -3.82 6.15 13.95
N GLY A 211 -2.64 6.75 13.86
CA GLY A 211 -1.63 6.40 12.88
C GLY A 211 -0.70 5.30 13.34
N TYR A 212 0.06 4.76 12.41
CA TYR A 212 1.04 3.70 12.63
C TYR A 212 2.04 4.02 13.76
N ALA A 213 2.53 5.26 13.82
CA ALA A 213 3.46 5.75 14.81
C ALA A 213 2.82 6.72 15.81
N ALA A 214 1.53 6.53 16.12
CA ALA A 214 0.83 7.28 17.14
C ALA A 214 1.47 7.08 18.53
N SER A 215 1.38 8.10 19.39
CA SER A 215 1.87 8.01 20.75
C SER A 215 1.24 6.82 21.50
N GLY A 216 2.08 6.01 22.12
CA GLY A 216 1.66 4.81 22.85
C GLY A 216 1.57 3.54 22.02
N CYS A 217 1.84 3.59 20.72
CA CYS A 217 1.79 2.41 19.85
C CYS A 217 3.09 1.58 19.81
N GLY A 218 4.12 1.96 20.56
CA GLY A 218 5.37 1.20 20.65
C GLY A 218 6.28 1.29 19.43
N HIS A 219 5.86 2.02 18.39
CA HIS A 219 6.70 2.34 17.24
C HIS A 219 7.51 3.60 17.50
N ASP A 220 8.66 3.71 16.84
CA ASP A 220 9.50 4.89 16.97
C ASP A 220 8.73 6.17 16.60
N ALA A 221 9.00 7.24 17.33
CA ALA A 221 8.38 8.55 17.09
C ALA A 221 8.65 9.13 15.69
N GLU A 222 9.57 8.56 14.93
CA GLU A 222 9.94 9.06 13.60
C GLU A 222 9.07 8.51 12.47
N ALA A 223 8.22 7.62 12.58
CA ALA A 223 7.27 7.22 11.53
C ALA A 223 7.89 7.05 10.12
N TYR A 224 8.73 6.06 9.95
CA TYR A 224 9.46 5.81 8.68
C TYR A 224 8.60 5.63 7.41
N GLY A 225 7.31 5.48 7.55
CA GLY A 225 6.37 5.46 6.44
C GLY A 225 5.83 6.84 6.05
N ASP A 226 6.30 7.94 6.63
CA ASP A 226 5.92 9.27 6.16
C ASP A 226 6.62 9.66 4.86
N LYS A 227 6.11 10.71 4.21
CA LYS A 227 6.65 11.18 2.93
C LYS A 227 8.15 11.43 2.97
N ASP A 228 8.64 12.12 4.00
CA ASP A 228 10.02 12.58 4.03
C ASP A 228 11.00 11.41 4.21
N HIS A 229 10.68 10.45 5.08
CA HIS A 229 11.47 9.24 5.26
C HIS A 229 11.45 8.37 4.01
N VAL A 230 10.27 8.16 3.40
CA VAL A 230 10.15 7.38 2.17
C VAL A 230 10.94 8.00 1.02
N VAL A 231 10.89 9.33 0.85
CA VAL A 231 11.69 10.04 -0.16
C VAL A 231 13.20 9.88 0.09
N ALA A 232 13.63 10.01 1.35
CA ALA A 232 15.05 9.83 1.70
C ALA A 232 15.51 8.39 1.44
N TYR A 233 14.68 7.40 1.74
CA TYR A 233 15.02 5.99 1.51
C TYR A 233 14.95 5.60 0.03
N ALA A 234 13.97 6.11 -0.70
CA ALA A 234 13.87 5.96 -2.15
C ALA A 234 15.14 6.43 -2.87
N LYS A 235 15.76 7.51 -2.37
CA LYS A 235 17.05 7.98 -2.88
C LYS A 235 18.16 6.94 -2.68
N LYS A 236 18.20 6.24 -1.53
CA LYS A 236 19.15 5.14 -1.29
C LYS A 236 18.91 3.98 -2.26
N VAL A 237 17.64 3.60 -2.49
CA VAL A 237 17.26 2.56 -3.45
C VAL A 237 17.79 2.88 -4.84
N LYS A 238 17.55 4.09 -5.32
CA LYS A 238 18.04 4.52 -6.65
C LYS A 238 19.56 4.62 -6.71
N ALA A 239 20.23 5.06 -5.64
CA ALA A 239 21.68 5.07 -5.54
C ALA A 239 22.28 3.66 -5.57
N ALA A 240 21.57 2.65 -5.01
CA ALA A 240 21.94 1.24 -5.11
C ALA A 240 21.73 0.65 -6.52
N GLY A 241 21.18 1.41 -7.46
CA GLY A 241 20.88 0.99 -8.83
C GLY A 241 19.71 0.00 -8.90
N MET A 242 18.73 0.10 -8.00
CA MET A 242 17.56 -0.78 -7.96
C MET A 242 16.31 -0.07 -8.49
N GLY A 243 15.36 -0.86 -9.00
CA GLY A 243 14.00 -0.41 -9.32
C GLY A 243 13.24 -0.03 -8.05
N LEU A 244 12.23 0.82 -8.19
CA LEU A 244 11.46 1.34 -7.08
C LEU A 244 9.95 1.29 -7.38
N LEU A 245 9.19 0.64 -6.52
CA LEU A 245 7.75 0.74 -6.41
C LEU A 245 7.41 1.47 -5.11
N VAL A 246 6.63 2.55 -5.19
CA VAL A 246 6.11 3.24 -4.01
C VAL A 246 4.64 2.88 -3.84
N ASP A 247 4.28 2.33 -2.68
CA ASP A 247 2.93 1.94 -2.33
C ASP A 247 2.27 2.97 -1.43
N ILE A 248 1.21 3.61 -1.90
CA ILE A 248 0.50 4.64 -1.14
C ILE A 248 -0.74 4.03 -0.49
N HIS A 249 -0.71 3.89 0.83
CA HIS A 249 -1.85 3.36 1.57
C HIS A 249 -3.06 4.31 1.63
N TYR A 250 -2.89 5.61 1.44
CA TYR A 250 -3.92 6.65 1.64
C TYR A 250 -4.60 6.55 3.01
N SER A 251 -3.81 6.21 4.00
CA SER A 251 -4.20 6.03 5.39
C SER A 251 -3.07 6.53 6.29
N ASP A 252 -3.33 6.71 7.58
CA ASP A 252 -2.30 7.01 8.58
C ASP A 252 -1.73 5.72 9.20
N VAL A 253 -2.34 4.58 8.89
CA VAL A 253 -2.00 3.24 9.37
C VAL A 253 -2.21 2.25 8.23
N TRP A 254 -1.88 0.99 8.44
CA TRP A 254 -2.07 -0.10 7.50
C TRP A 254 -3.46 -0.07 6.85
N ALA A 255 -3.50 -0.01 5.53
CA ALA A 255 -4.71 -0.26 4.74
C ALA A 255 -4.64 -1.71 4.24
N ASP A 256 -5.69 -2.46 4.53
CA ASP A 256 -5.84 -3.87 4.16
C ASP A 256 -7.32 -4.22 3.91
N PRO A 257 -7.67 -5.46 3.57
CA PRO A 257 -9.07 -5.83 3.30
C PRO A 257 -10.05 -5.59 4.44
N GLY A 258 -9.57 -5.57 5.69
CA GLY A 258 -10.39 -5.31 6.89
C GLY A 258 -10.58 -3.84 7.20
N LYS A 259 -9.68 -2.98 6.69
CA LYS A 259 -9.69 -1.55 7.02
C LYS A 259 -9.04 -0.69 5.94
N GLN A 260 -9.75 0.37 5.55
CA GLN A 260 -9.32 1.38 4.58
C GLN A 260 -9.64 2.75 5.20
N ILE A 261 -8.76 3.21 6.13
CA ILE A 261 -9.07 4.31 7.04
C ILE A 261 -8.75 5.64 6.40
N ILE A 262 -9.72 6.58 6.39
CA ILE A 262 -9.52 7.95 5.94
C ILE A 262 -8.49 8.63 6.87
N PRO A 263 -7.40 9.21 6.33
CA PRO A 263 -6.40 9.93 7.09
C PRO A 263 -7.00 11.05 7.94
N GLU A 264 -6.41 11.32 9.12
CA GLU A 264 -6.91 12.31 10.05
C GLU A 264 -7.13 13.67 9.40
N ARG A 265 -6.18 14.14 8.62
CA ARG A 265 -6.26 15.44 7.96
C ARG A 265 -7.34 15.54 6.88
N TRP A 266 -7.95 14.39 6.47
CA TRP A 266 -9.06 14.35 5.49
C TRP A 266 -10.41 14.02 6.11
N ARG A 267 -10.49 13.75 7.43
CA ARG A 267 -11.74 13.33 8.10
C ARG A 267 -12.84 14.41 8.10
N GLY A 268 -12.46 15.69 7.92
CA GLY A 268 -13.41 16.78 7.74
C GLY A 268 -14.00 16.92 6.33
N VAL A 269 -13.48 16.15 5.36
CA VAL A 269 -13.99 16.17 3.99
C VAL A 269 -15.34 15.46 3.93
N ASN A 270 -16.33 16.08 3.30
CA ASN A 270 -17.72 15.63 3.33
C ASN A 270 -18.32 15.23 1.96
N ASN A 271 -17.53 15.32 0.90
CA ASN A 271 -17.93 14.90 -0.44
C ASN A 271 -16.78 14.27 -1.22
N ALA A 272 -17.10 13.40 -2.17
CA ALA A 272 -16.14 12.62 -2.92
C ALA A 272 -15.22 13.44 -3.86
N ASN A 273 -15.66 14.59 -4.34
CA ASN A 273 -14.81 15.40 -5.19
C ASN A 273 -13.67 16.03 -4.38
N ALA A 274 -13.98 16.63 -3.23
CA ALA A 274 -12.96 17.17 -2.33
C ALA A 274 -12.03 16.06 -1.76
N MET A 275 -12.54 14.85 -1.58
CA MET A 275 -11.71 13.71 -1.21
C MET A 275 -10.75 13.32 -2.35
N ALA A 276 -11.23 13.29 -3.59
CA ALA A 276 -10.38 13.07 -4.76
C ALA A 276 -9.31 14.18 -4.92
N ASP A 277 -9.65 15.44 -4.64
CA ASP A 277 -8.69 16.54 -4.61
C ASP A 277 -7.61 16.32 -3.54
N SER A 278 -7.98 15.77 -2.38
CA SER A 278 -7.02 15.42 -1.31
C SER A 278 -6.06 14.29 -1.73
N VAL A 279 -6.59 13.24 -2.38
CA VAL A 279 -5.79 12.14 -2.96
C VAL A 279 -4.83 12.68 -4.01
N TYR A 280 -5.34 13.49 -4.93
CA TYR A 280 -4.52 14.11 -5.99
C TYR A 280 -3.40 14.98 -5.40
N ALA A 281 -3.73 15.87 -4.47
CA ALA A 281 -2.77 16.79 -3.88
C ALA A 281 -1.63 16.06 -3.14
N TYR A 282 -1.97 15.05 -2.32
CA TYR A 282 -0.98 14.24 -1.61
C TYR A 282 -0.08 13.47 -2.57
N THR A 283 -0.67 12.79 -3.54
CA THR A 283 0.09 11.99 -4.51
C THR A 283 1.01 12.87 -5.33
N LYS A 284 0.54 14.04 -5.77
CA LYS A 284 1.35 14.99 -6.54
C LYS A 284 2.52 15.54 -5.73
N ASP A 285 2.28 15.91 -4.48
CA ASP A 285 3.32 16.40 -3.56
C ASP A 285 4.40 15.33 -3.31
N LEU A 286 4.00 14.08 -3.04
CA LEU A 286 4.92 12.96 -2.90
C LEU A 286 5.74 12.73 -4.18
N MET A 287 5.09 12.72 -5.34
CA MET A 287 5.76 12.50 -6.62
C MET A 287 6.75 13.61 -6.98
N ILE A 288 6.42 14.87 -6.68
CA ILE A 288 7.33 16.01 -6.86
C ILE A 288 8.56 15.82 -5.95
N ALA A 289 8.35 15.51 -4.66
CA ALA A 289 9.43 15.30 -3.71
C ALA A 289 10.37 14.15 -4.14
N LEU A 290 9.81 13.02 -4.59
CA LEU A 290 10.58 11.89 -5.11
C LEU A 290 11.40 12.29 -6.36
N LYS A 291 10.79 13.02 -7.29
CA LYS A 291 11.46 13.50 -8.50
C LYS A 291 12.59 14.46 -8.20
N ASP A 292 12.35 15.43 -7.32
CA ASP A 292 13.35 16.45 -6.93
C ASP A 292 14.52 15.81 -6.16
N ALA A 293 14.27 14.73 -5.42
CA ALA A 293 15.31 13.91 -4.78
C ALA A 293 16.10 13.02 -5.77
N GLY A 294 15.77 13.01 -7.06
CA GLY A 294 16.36 12.10 -8.05
C GLY A 294 15.94 10.63 -7.86
N ALA A 295 14.82 10.42 -7.17
CA ALA A 295 14.29 9.09 -6.82
C ALA A 295 12.93 8.81 -7.49
N THR A 296 12.72 9.28 -8.71
CA THR A 296 11.49 8.99 -9.48
C THR A 296 11.24 7.49 -9.52
N PRO A 297 10.08 7.02 -9.04
CA PRO A 297 9.78 5.60 -9.00
C PRO A 297 9.48 5.03 -10.39
N ASP A 298 9.75 3.75 -10.58
CA ASP A 298 9.36 3.01 -11.78
C ASP A 298 7.86 2.70 -11.76
N MET A 299 7.31 2.45 -10.58
CA MET A 299 5.88 2.20 -10.33
C MET A 299 5.38 2.94 -9.10
N VAL A 300 4.10 3.35 -9.11
CA VAL A 300 3.39 3.87 -7.94
C VAL A 300 2.07 3.14 -7.79
N GLN A 301 1.86 2.55 -6.63
CA GLN A 301 0.64 1.85 -6.27
C GLN A 301 -0.36 2.84 -5.64
N ILE A 302 -1.57 2.87 -6.18
CA ILE A 302 -2.65 3.79 -5.80
C ILE A 302 -3.62 3.05 -4.88
N GLY A 303 -3.32 3.03 -3.59
CA GLY A 303 -4.02 2.25 -2.58
C GLY A 303 -3.47 0.83 -2.43
N ASN A 304 -3.58 0.27 -1.23
CA ASN A 304 -3.17 -1.08 -0.90
C ASN A 304 -4.40 -1.98 -0.66
N GLU A 305 -4.41 -3.18 -1.27
CA GLU A 305 -5.42 -4.24 -1.09
C GLU A 305 -6.87 -3.72 -1.13
N THR A 306 -7.22 -3.10 -2.24
CA THR A 306 -8.45 -2.33 -2.42
C THR A 306 -9.65 -3.16 -2.88
N THR A 307 -9.69 -4.48 -2.61
CA THR A 307 -10.86 -5.32 -2.94
C THR A 307 -12.15 -4.79 -2.30
N PRO A 308 -12.19 -4.39 -1.00
CA PRO A 308 -13.39 -3.80 -0.42
C PRO A 308 -13.61 -2.36 -0.90
N GLY A 309 -12.59 -1.70 -1.44
CA GLY A 309 -12.58 -0.31 -1.85
C GLY A 309 -11.43 0.48 -1.24
N ILE A 310 -11.57 1.79 -1.19
CA ILE A 310 -10.54 2.72 -0.73
C ILE A 310 -11.17 3.84 0.10
N LEU A 311 -10.51 4.30 1.19
CA LEU A 311 -11.00 5.40 2.03
C LEU A 311 -12.42 5.13 2.57
N ILE A 312 -12.65 3.91 3.09
CA ILE A 312 -13.97 3.43 3.51
C ILE A 312 -14.29 3.81 4.95
N HIS A 313 -13.27 3.80 5.82
CA HIS A 313 -13.46 3.75 7.26
C HIS A 313 -12.98 5.02 7.96
N LYS A 314 -13.50 5.24 9.15
CA LYS A 314 -13.00 6.21 10.14
C LYS A 314 -12.73 5.50 11.45
N PRO A 315 -11.75 5.95 12.23
CA PRO A 315 -11.52 5.42 13.58
C PRO A 315 -12.71 5.66 14.50
N ASN A 316 -12.87 4.78 15.48
CA ASN A 316 -13.80 4.95 16.60
C ASN A 316 -13.08 4.83 17.96
N SER A 317 -13.81 4.75 19.06
CA SER A 317 -13.21 4.66 20.41
C SER A 317 -12.45 3.35 20.71
N LYS A 318 -12.61 2.35 19.84
CA LYS A 318 -11.96 1.03 19.97
C LYS A 318 -10.78 0.86 19.02
N THR A 319 -10.45 1.89 18.23
CA THR A 319 -9.36 1.79 17.26
C THR A 319 -8.04 1.66 17.97
N ASP A 320 -7.34 0.57 17.69
CA ASP A 320 -6.01 0.25 18.22
C ASP A 320 -4.88 0.78 17.29
N CYS A 321 -3.64 0.49 17.68
CA CYS A 321 -2.44 0.89 16.94
C CYS A 321 -2.31 0.25 15.55
N TRP A 322 -3.06 -0.80 15.29
CA TRP A 322 -3.09 -1.47 14.00
C TRP A 322 -4.25 -1.02 13.11
N GLY A 323 -5.07 -0.10 13.64
CA GLY A 323 -6.24 0.41 12.93
C GLY A 323 -7.45 -0.52 13.00
N ASN A 324 -7.47 -1.50 13.90
CA ASN A 324 -8.67 -2.31 14.14
C ASN A 324 -9.70 -1.49 14.93
N GLY A 325 -10.98 -1.85 14.84
CA GLY A 325 -12.05 -1.13 15.53
C GLY A 325 -12.45 0.15 14.79
N VAL A 326 -12.99 0.01 13.59
CA VAL A 326 -13.37 1.12 12.72
C VAL A 326 -14.87 1.13 12.39
N ASP A 327 -15.39 2.31 12.05
CA ASP A 327 -16.73 2.48 11.51
C ASP A 327 -16.66 2.84 10.02
N LYS A 328 -17.70 2.52 9.26
CA LYS A 328 -17.81 3.05 7.90
C LYS A 328 -17.98 4.57 7.91
N ALA A 329 -17.28 5.27 7.06
CA ALA A 329 -17.49 6.68 6.80
C ALA A 329 -18.81 6.91 6.02
N ALA A 330 -19.25 8.16 5.95
CA ALA A 330 -20.46 8.53 5.22
C ALA A 330 -20.36 8.12 3.73
N THR A 331 -21.49 7.71 3.15
CA THR A 331 -21.58 7.30 1.74
C THR A 331 -21.21 8.41 0.75
N SER A 332 -21.29 9.67 1.19
CA SER A 332 -20.84 10.82 0.39
C SER A 332 -19.32 10.86 0.15
N VAL A 333 -18.53 10.11 0.93
CA VAL A 333 -17.07 10.12 0.86
C VAL A 333 -16.45 8.74 0.80
N ASN A 334 -17.09 7.68 1.31
CA ASN A 334 -16.44 6.36 1.29
C ASN A 334 -16.41 5.76 -0.11
N GLY A 335 -15.33 5.05 -0.41
CA GLY A 335 -15.11 4.34 -1.67
C GLY A 335 -15.45 2.84 -1.58
N ASP A 336 -16.49 2.47 -0.85
CA ASP A 336 -16.92 1.07 -0.65
C ASP A 336 -17.42 0.42 -1.94
N MET A 337 -16.64 -0.54 -2.45
CA MET A 337 -16.96 -1.28 -3.69
C MET A 337 -18.24 -2.12 -3.60
N GLY A 338 -18.79 -2.34 -2.40
CA GLY A 338 -20.06 -3.02 -2.19
C GLY A 338 -21.29 -2.17 -2.55
N THR A 339 -21.14 -0.86 -2.81
CA THR A 339 -22.26 0.06 -3.10
C THR A 339 -22.05 0.81 -4.42
N ALA A 340 -23.13 1.21 -5.08
CA ALA A 340 -23.03 1.98 -6.33
C ALA A 340 -22.36 3.36 -6.11
N ALA A 341 -22.70 4.05 -5.01
CA ALA A 341 -22.09 5.32 -4.66
C ALA A 341 -20.61 5.17 -4.33
N GLY A 342 -20.25 4.13 -3.57
CA GLY A 342 -18.86 3.86 -3.20
C GLY A 342 -17.99 3.49 -4.41
N LYS A 343 -18.49 2.70 -5.37
CA LYS A 343 -17.80 2.42 -6.63
C LYS A 343 -17.48 3.70 -7.40
N ALA A 344 -18.46 4.61 -7.51
CA ALA A 344 -18.27 5.89 -8.17
C ALA A 344 -17.26 6.78 -7.43
N ASN A 345 -17.24 6.74 -6.10
CA ASN A 345 -16.26 7.45 -5.28
C ASN A 345 -14.85 6.84 -5.44
N ALA A 346 -14.71 5.51 -5.32
CA ALA A 346 -13.45 4.81 -5.52
C ALA A 346 -12.83 5.11 -6.89
N ALA A 347 -13.65 5.11 -7.94
CA ALA A 347 -13.23 5.47 -9.28
C ALA A 347 -12.64 6.89 -9.35
N LYS A 348 -13.24 7.87 -8.64
CA LYS A 348 -12.67 9.23 -8.54
C LYS A 348 -11.30 9.24 -7.86
N TYR A 349 -11.15 8.46 -6.78
CA TYR A 349 -9.92 8.42 -6.00
C TYR A 349 -8.78 7.74 -6.78
N PHE A 350 -9.05 6.62 -7.44
CA PHE A 350 -8.07 5.98 -8.33
C PHE A 350 -7.65 6.92 -9.47
N ASN A 351 -8.62 7.55 -10.15
CA ASN A 351 -8.30 8.52 -11.22
C ASN A 351 -7.48 9.70 -10.70
N ALA A 352 -7.77 10.21 -9.52
CA ALA A 352 -7.06 11.34 -8.91
C ALA A 352 -5.57 11.00 -8.63
N GLY A 353 -5.32 9.84 -8.04
CA GLY A 353 -3.96 9.34 -7.80
C GLY A 353 -3.20 9.11 -9.11
N ILE A 354 -3.79 8.39 -10.05
CA ILE A 354 -3.20 8.11 -11.36
C ILE A 354 -2.86 9.42 -12.11
N LYS A 355 -3.80 10.36 -12.14
CA LYS A 355 -3.60 11.69 -12.76
C LYS A 355 -2.40 12.40 -12.14
N ALA A 356 -2.29 12.43 -10.82
CA ALA A 356 -1.21 13.08 -10.11
C ALA A 356 0.16 12.48 -10.47
N VAL A 357 0.26 11.16 -10.52
CA VAL A 357 1.49 10.45 -10.94
C VAL A 357 1.86 10.83 -12.37
N LYS A 358 0.91 10.73 -13.30
CA LYS A 358 1.17 10.95 -14.73
C LYS A 358 1.52 12.40 -15.06
N GLU A 359 1.00 13.37 -14.33
CA GLU A 359 1.37 14.78 -14.49
C GLU A 359 2.82 15.08 -14.06
N VAL A 360 3.34 14.41 -13.03
CA VAL A 360 4.71 14.62 -12.56
C VAL A 360 5.71 13.78 -13.31
N SER A 361 5.35 12.52 -13.59
CA SER A 361 6.19 11.56 -14.31
C SER A 361 5.35 10.69 -15.25
N PRO A 362 5.21 11.07 -16.53
CA PRO A 362 4.42 10.31 -17.49
C PRO A 362 4.90 8.87 -17.70
N THR A 363 6.18 8.60 -17.45
CA THR A 363 6.80 7.27 -17.62
C THR A 363 6.64 6.35 -16.43
N THR A 364 6.37 6.89 -15.24
CA THR A 364 6.08 6.08 -14.04
C THR A 364 4.79 5.29 -14.24
N LYS A 365 4.83 3.97 -14.08
CA LYS A 365 3.64 3.11 -14.19
C LYS A 365 2.79 3.23 -12.94
N THR A 366 1.48 3.25 -13.11
CA THR A 366 0.50 3.27 -12.03
C THR A 366 -0.06 1.87 -11.80
N VAL A 367 -0.09 1.45 -10.53
CA VAL A 367 -0.53 0.11 -10.11
C VAL A 367 -1.82 0.24 -9.31
N LEU A 368 -2.81 -0.60 -9.59
CA LEU A 368 -3.91 -0.89 -8.67
C LEU A 368 -3.68 -2.27 -8.05
N HIS A 369 -4.02 -2.45 -6.79
CA HIS A 369 -3.67 -3.63 -6.02
C HIS A 369 -4.87 -4.20 -5.26
N ILE A 370 -5.07 -5.52 -5.41
CA ILE A 370 -6.07 -6.30 -4.67
C ILE A 370 -5.49 -7.62 -4.18
N GLU A 371 -6.20 -8.22 -3.25
CA GLU A 371 -5.98 -9.55 -2.72
C GLU A 371 -7.10 -10.53 -3.21
N ARG A 372 -7.29 -11.65 -2.52
CA ARG A 372 -8.35 -12.65 -2.77
C ARG A 372 -8.21 -13.44 -4.05
N ILE A 373 -7.00 -13.72 -4.48
CA ILE A 373 -6.75 -14.45 -5.74
C ILE A 373 -7.35 -15.86 -5.80
N ARG A 374 -7.64 -16.50 -4.66
CA ARG A 374 -8.39 -17.77 -4.65
C ARG A 374 -9.88 -17.60 -5.02
N GLN A 375 -10.40 -16.38 -4.93
CA GLN A 375 -11.79 -16.05 -5.26
C GLN A 375 -11.87 -15.43 -6.66
N ALA A 376 -11.66 -16.25 -7.70
CA ALA A 376 -11.59 -15.77 -9.09
C ALA A 376 -12.78 -14.88 -9.51
N ASN A 377 -13.99 -15.18 -9.02
CA ASN A 377 -15.18 -14.37 -9.30
C ASN A 377 -15.08 -12.97 -8.67
N THR A 378 -14.52 -12.85 -7.46
CA THR A 378 -14.30 -11.55 -6.82
C THR A 378 -13.28 -10.72 -7.60
N VAL A 379 -12.16 -11.33 -7.99
CA VAL A 379 -11.13 -10.66 -8.80
C VAL A 379 -11.68 -10.20 -10.14
N THR A 380 -12.36 -11.07 -10.88
CA THR A 380 -12.92 -10.73 -12.19
C THR A 380 -14.05 -9.70 -12.11
N TRP A 381 -14.87 -9.76 -11.05
CA TRP A 381 -15.87 -8.73 -10.76
C TRP A 381 -15.21 -7.38 -10.48
N TRP A 382 -14.23 -7.33 -9.57
CA TRP A 382 -13.55 -6.08 -9.21
C TRP A 382 -12.89 -5.44 -10.43
N MET A 383 -12.15 -6.24 -11.20
CA MET A 383 -11.50 -5.76 -12.44
C MET A 383 -12.53 -5.32 -13.49
N GLY A 384 -13.69 -6.00 -13.58
CA GLY A 384 -14.80 -5.58 -14.43
C GLY A 384 -15.33 -4.20 -14.05
N VAL A 385 -15.60 -3.97 -12.76
CA VAL A 385 -16.04 -2.65 -12.28
C VAL A 385 -14.99 -1.59 -12.61
N VAL A 386 -13.72 -1.82 -12.28
CA VAL A 386 -12.68 -0.81 -12.41
C VAL A 386 -12.30 -0.53 -13.87
N PHE A 387 -12.08 -1.56 -14.66
CA PHE A 387 -11.56 -1.39 -16.02
C PHE A 387 -12.64 -1.42 -17.11
N ASP A 388 -13.75 -2.14 -16.90
CA ASP A 388 -14.80 -2.22 -17.91
C ASP A 388 -15.91 -1.19 -17.68
N ASP A 389 -16.32 -0.92 -16.44
CA ASP A 389 -17.39 0.05 -16.14
C ASP A 389 -16.83 1.48 -16.03
N TYR A 390 -15.85 1.69 -15.14
CA TYR A 390 -15.29 3.02 -14.85
C TYR A 390 -14.10 3.42 -15.71
N LYS A 391 -13.55 2.52 -16.53
CA LYS A 391 -12.43 2.80 -17.46
C LYS A 391 -11.21 3.43 -16.78
N ILE A 392 -10.87 2.98 -15.57
CA ILE A 392 -9.71 3.52 -14.84
C ILE A 392 -8.42 3.24 -15.62
N PRO A 393 -7.60 4.27 -15.92
CA PRO A 393 -6.46 4.15 -16.84
C PRO A 393 -5.16 3.75 -16.11
N ALA A 394 -5.20 2.73 -15.24
CA ALA A 394 -3.99 2.19 -14.63
C ALA A 394 -3.16 1.40 -15.67
N ASP A 395 -1.86 1.36 -15.47
CA ASP A 395 -0.93 0.63 -16.35
C ASP A 395 -0.77 -0.83 -15.92
N VAL A 396 -0.83 -1.08 -14.61
CA VAL A 396 -0.48 -2.37 -13.99
C VAL A 396 -1.56 -2.79 -13.01
N MET A 397 -1.85 -4.08 -13.00
CA MET A 397 -2.67 -4.71 -11.96
C MET A 397 -1.79 -5.58 -11.05
N GLY A 398 -1.82 -5.30 -9.75
CA GLY A 398 -1.09 -6.00 -8.70
C GLY A 398 -1.99 -6.92 -7.87
N PHE A 399 -1.42 -8.03 -7.40
CA PHE A 399 -2.10 -9.00 -6.56
C PHE A 399 -1.26 -9.37 -5.34
N SER A 400 -1.90 -9.50 -4.16
CA SER A 400 -1.34 -10.26 -3.04
C SER A 400 -1.58 -11.75 -3.27
N ALA A 401 -0.57 -12.57 -2.99
CA ALA A 401 -0.55 -14.00 -3.28
C ALA A 401 0.16 -14.77 -2.15
N TYR A 402 -0.59 -15.10 -1.11
CA TYR A 402 -0.04 -15.73 0.09
C TYR A 402 -0.51 -17.16 0.27
N THR A 403 0.41 -18.13 0.11
CA THR A 403 0.12 -19.54 0.42
C THR A 403 -0.29 -19.73 1.87
N ALA A 404 0.33 -18.98 2.78
CA ALA A 404 0.07 -19.03 4.22
C ALA A 404 -1.35 -18.56 4.61
N TYR A 405 -1.97 -17.68 3.82
CA TYR A 405 -3.34 -17.22 4.06
C TYR A 405 -4.40 -18.06 3.32
N GLY A 406 -4.00 -19.22 2.82
CA GLY A 406 -4.93 -20.15 2.15
C GLY A 406 -5.31 -19.72 0.74
N ASP A 407 -4.51 -18.89 0.08
CA ASP A 407 -4.69 -18.58 -1.35
C ASP A 407 -4.37 -19.78 -2.26
N GLY A 408 -3.83 -20.84 -1.69
CA GLY A 408 -3.41 -22.04 -2.40
C GLY A 408 -1.97 -21.93 -2.93
N ALA A 409 -1.52 -22.99 -3.59
CA ALA A 409 -0.20 -23.02 -4.19
C ALA A 409 -0.16 -22.18 -5.49
N PRO A 410 1.03 -21.74 -5.95
CA PRO A 410 1.18 -20.94 -7.18
C PRO A 410 0.49 -21.55 -8.41
N ASP A 411 0.49 -22.87 -8.56
CA ASP A 411 -0.17 -23.54 -9.67
C ASP A 411 -1.69 -23.31 -9.70
N ASN A 412 -2.32 -23.07 -8.53
CA ASN A 412 -3.75 -22.78 -8.43
C ASN A 412 -4.11 -21.40 -9.01
N TRP A 413 -3.18 -20.45 -8.98
CA TRP A 413 -3.42 -19.06 -9.43
C TRP A 413 -3.33 -18.91 -10.95
N LYS A 414 -2.62 -19.84 -11.61
CA LYS A 414 -2.29 -19.77 -13.04
C LYS A 414 -3.53 -19.62 -13.93
N SER A 415 -4.62 -20.30 -13.61
CA SER A 415 -5.86 -20.21 -14.37
C SER A 415 -6.47 -18.82 -14.30
N LEU A 416 -6.57 -18.24 -13.10
CA LEU A 416 -7.06 -16.87 -12.91
C LEU A 416 -6.15 -15.86 -13.63
N PHE A 417 -4.82 -15.97 -13.44
CA PHE A 417 -3.85 -15.07 -14.04
C PHE A 417 -3.93 -15.11 -15.58
N ASN A 418 -4.07 -16.30 -16.19
CA ASN A 418 -4.28 -16.40 -17.63
C ASN A 418 -5.60 -15.75 -18.08
N THR A 419 -6.67 -15.91 -17.30
CA THR A 419 -7.99 -15.32 -17.60
C THR A 419 -7.90 -13.79 -17.62
N VAL A 420 -7.33 -13.16 -16.59
CA VAL A 420 -7.22 -11.70 -16.52
C VAL A 420 -6.24 -11.17 -17.58
N THR A 421 -5.13 -11.88 -17.82
CA THR A 421 -4.15 -11.51 -18.85
C THR A 421 -4.78 -11.53 -20.24
N SER A 422 -5.59 -12.52 -20.55
CA SER A 422 -6.27 -12.65 -21.85
C SER A 422 -7.33 -11.55 -22.04
N LYS A 423 -8.09 -11.25 -20.99
CA LYS A 423 -9.16 -10.25 -21.03
C LYS A 423 -8.63 -8.82 -21.14
N TYR A 424 -7.60 -8.48 -20.37
CA TYR A 424 -7.08 -7.10 -20.27
C TYR A 424 -5.75 -6.94 -21.02
N SER A 425 -5.81 -6.93 -22.33
CA SER A 425 -4.63 -6.95 -23.22
C SER A 425 -3.73 -5.70 -23.13
N LYS A 426 -4.21 -4.61 -22.53
CA LYS A 426 -3.44 -3.37 -22.35
C LYS A 426 -2.77 -3.25 -21.00
N LEU A 427 -3.14 -4.10 -20.02
CA LEU A 427 -2.55 -4.09 -18.69
C LEU A 427 -1.28 -4.94 -18.64
N GLU A 428 -0.33 -4.50 -17.85
CA GLU A 428 0.70 -5.33 -17.26
C GLU A 428 0.25 -5.85 -15.90
N PHE A 429 0.95 -6.85 -15.37
CA PHE A 429 0.60 -7.52 -14.12
C PHE A 429 1.82 -7.73 -13.25
N ILE A 430 1.63 -7.67 -11.93
CA ILE A 430 2.62 -8.05 -10.92
C ILE A 430 1.97 -8.86 -9.81
N VAL A 431 2.78 -9.67 -9.13
CA VAL A 431 2.48 -10.10 -7.76
C VAL A 431 3.10 -9.05 -6.84
N ALA A 432 2.27 -8.13 -6.34
CA ALA A 432 2.70 -6.98 -5.56
C ALA A 432 3.14 -7.35 -4.14
N GLU A 433 2.62 -8.48 -3.64
CA GLU A 433 3.01 -9.07 -2.36
C GLU A 433 2.95 -10.59 -2.44
N TYR A 434 3.99 -11.25 -1.96
CA TYR A 434 3.98 -12.69 -1.73
C TYR A 434 5.02 -13.08 -0.67
N ASN A 435 4.81 -14.25 -0.09
CA ASN A 435 5.78 -14.94 0.73
C ASN A 435 5.64 -16.46 0.51
N GLY A 436 6.39 -17.27 1.23
CA GLY A 436 6.31 -18.73 1.20
C GLY A 436 5.67 -19.29 2.46
N GLY A 437 5.69 -20.60 2.58
CA GLY A 437 5.06 -21.33 3.67
C GLY A 437 3.68 -21.85 3.30
N ASP A 438 3.09 -22.65 4.18
CA ASP A 438 1.75 -23.18 4.04
C ASP A 438 0.86 -22.73 5.21
N SER A 439 -0.45 -22.95 5.13
CA SER A 439 -1.41 -22.56 6.17
C SER A 439 -1.18 -23.26 7.51
N ASP A 440 -0.53 -24.43 7.50
CA ASP A 440 -0.31 -25.25 8.68
C ASP A 440 1.05 -24.98 9.32
N ASN A 441 2.01 -24.48 8.52
CA ASN A 441 3.36 -24.17 9.00
C ASN A 441 3.96 -22.97 8.25
N HIS A 442 3.67 -21.78 8.76
CA HIS A 442 4.13 -20.52 8.18
C HIS A 442 5.65 -20.37 8.09
N TYR A 443 6.39 -21.10 8.91
CA TYR A 443 7.85 -21.00 8.98
C TYR A 443 8.57 -22.10 8.22
N LYS A 444 7.85 -22.94 7.50
CA LYS A 444 8.44 -23.96 6.66
C LYS A 444 8.92 -23.36 5.35
N PHE A 445 10.21 -23.47 5.08
CA PHE A 445 10.76 -23.16 3.78
C PHE A 445 10.34 -24.25 2.77
N ASP A 446 9.51 -23.85 1.85
CA ASP A 446 9.15 -24.67 0.70
C ASP A 446 9.57 -23.94 -0.59
N ASN A 447 9.35 -24.54 -1.72
CA ASN A 447 9.69 -23.93 -2.99
C ASN A 447 8.59 -23.02 -3.57
N SER A 448 7.60 -22.62 -2.79
CA SER A 448 6.51 -21.75 -3.25
C SER A 448 6.99 -20.40 -3.72
N ARG A 449 8.02 -19.84 -3.09
CA ARG A 449 8.66 -18.58 -3.49
C ARG A 449 9.29 -18.67 -4.87
N GLN A 450 10.07 -19.73 -5.10
CA GLN A 450 10.66 -20.01 -6.41
C GLN A 450 9.58 -20.22 -7.47
N LYS A 451 8.59 -21.08 -7.18
CA LYS A 451 7.48 -21.36 -8.10
C LYS A 451 6.68 -20.12 -8.47
N THR A 452 6.40 -19.23 -7.50
CA THR A 452 5.72 -17.97 -7.76
C THR A 452 6.50 -17.13 -8.77
N ARG A 453 7.80 -16.91 -8.55
CA ARG A 453 8.63 -16.13 -9.46
C ARG A 453 8.76 -16.75 -10.84
N GLU A 454 9.01 -18.06 -10.92
CA GLU A 454 9.14 -18.77 -12.19
C GLU A 454 7.84 -18.72 -12.99
N MET A 455 6.70 -18.97 -12.34
CA MET A 455 5.39 -18.89 -12.97
C MET A 455 5.15 -17.48 -13.52
N VAL A 456 5.31 -16.45 -12.70
CA VAL A 456 5.06 -15.05 -13.08
C VAL A 456 6.00 -14.61 -14.20
N ARG A 457 7.28 -14.94 -14.12
CA ARG A 457 8.28 -14.63 -15.16
C ARG A 457 7.95 -15.32 -16.50
N GLY A 458 7.35 -16.49 -16.45
CA GLY A 458 6.95 -17.25 -17.64
C GLY A 458 5.64 -16.76 -18.30
N MET A 459 4.94 -15.80 -17.70
CA MET A 459 3.66 -15.30 -18.21
C MET A 459 3.79 -13.99 -18.98
N ASN A 460 3.06 -13.87 -20.10
CA ASN A 460 3.08 -12.66 -20.92
C ASN A 460 2.53 -11.45 -20.17
N ARG A 461 3.23 -10.32 -20.22
CA ARG A 461 2.89 -9.05 -19.56
C ARG A 461 2.88 -9.10 -18.01
N TRP A 462 3.40 -10.15 -17.41
CA TRP A 462 3.70 -10.20 -16.00
C TRP A 462 5.14 -9.72 -15.81
N VAL A 463 5.27 -8.56 -15.19
CA VAL A 463 6.52 -7.79 -15.17
C VAL A 463 7.23 -7.77 -13.82
N GLY A 464 6.69 -8.44 -12.80
CA GLY A 464 7.37 -8.47 -11.51
C GLY A 464 6.67 -9.23 -10.39
N THR A 465 7.47 -9.49 -9.36
CA THR A 465 7.04 -10.02 -8.06
C THR A 465 7.74 -9.26 -6.96
N PHE A 466 7.05 -8.99 -5.82
CA PHE A 466 7.62 -8.29 -4.67
C PHE A 466 7.45 -9.14 -3.42
N PHE A 467 8.57 -9.60 -2.86
CA PHE A 467 8.60 -10.39 -1.64
C PHE A 467 8.25 -9.51 -0.43
N TRP A 468 7.29 -9.97 0.38
CA TRP A 468 6.82 -9.24 1.53
C TRP A 468 7.72 -9.47 2.73
N GLU A 469 8.28 -8.39 3.28
CA GLU A 469 9.03 -8.30 4.53
C GLU A 469 10.12 -9.38 4.71
N PRO A 470 11.24 -9.27 3.99
CA PRO A 470 12.30 -10.27 4.06
C PRO A 470 12.96 -10.39 5.45
N THR A 471 12.84 -9.36 6.29
CA THR A 471 13.47 -9.31 7.62
C THR A 471 12.57 -9.81 8.74
N ILE A 472 11.24 -9.90 8.50
CA ILE A 472 10.27 -10.30 9.52
C ILE A 472 9.47 -11.50 9.02
N GLY A 473 9.41 -12.56 9.83
CA GLY A 473 8.48 -13.67 9.64
C GLY A 473 7.19 -13.44 10.43
N GLY A 474 6.09 -13.92 9.90
CA GLY A 474 4.76 -13.77 10.53
C GLY A 474 3.76 -14.76 9.97
N ALA A 475 2.47 -14.47 10.14
CA ALA A 475 1.39 -15.29 9.60
C ALA A 475 1.41 -15.39 8.07
N TRP A 476 2.09 -14.48 7.39
CA TRP A 476 2.26 -14.46 5.94
C TRP A 476 3.36 -15.40 5.43
N GLY A 477 4.25 -15.85 6.31
CA GLY A 477 5.37 -16.74 5.98
C GLY A 477 6.67 -16.40 6.68
N PRO A 478 7.73 -17.18 6.47
CA PRO A 478 9.02 -16.97 7.13
C PRO A 478 9.83 -15.82 6.51
N ALA A 479 10.67 -15.18 7.34
CA ALA A 479 11.66 -14.20 6.90
C ALA A 479 12.74 -14.85 6.02
N LEU A 480 13.53 -14.02 5.31
CA LEU A 480 14.76 -14.43 4.63
C LEU A 480 16.00 -14.30 5.53
N PHE A 481 15.86 -13.60 6.65
CA PHE A 481 16.92 -13.36 7.61
C PHE A 481 16.58 -13.96 8.96
N ASP A 482 17.60 -14.49 9.64
CA ASP A 482 17.55 -14.88 11.04
C ASP A 482 17.95 -13.69 11.92
N LYS A 483 17.12 -13.28 12.87
CA LYS A 483 17.47 -12.25 13.84
C LYS A 483 18.28 -12.85 14.99
N ARG A 484 19.44 -12.25 15.27
CA ARG A 484 20.34 -12.65 16.37
C ARG A 484 20.73 -11.41 17.17
N GLY A 485 20.10 -11.22 18.32
CA GLY A 485 20.20 -9.97 19.06
C GLY A 485 19.59 -8.80 18.30
N ASN A 486 20.40 -7.77 18.02
CA ASN A 486 19.96 -6.62 17.21
C ASN A 486 20.23 -6.78 15.71
N ASP A 487 20.93 -7.85 15.28
CA ASP A 487 21.44 -8.01 13.94
C ASP A 487 20.68 -9.07 13.15
N TYR A 488 20.75 -8.99 11.82
CA TYR A 488 20.08 -9.89 10.89
C TYR A 488 21.09 -10.64 10.02
N TYR A 489 20.95 -11.95 9.94
CA TYR A 489 21.80 -12.86 9.18
C TYR A 489 21.01 -13.52 8.06
N ALA A 490 21.45 -13.36 6.83
CA ALA A 490 20.82 -13.98 5.68
C ALA A 490 20.77 -15.52 5.86
N ASN A 491 19.56 -16.08 5.80
CA ASN A 491 19.35 -17.51 5.94
C ASN A 491 19.61 -18.18 4.58
N LYS A 492 20.65 -19.03 4.54
CA LYS A 492 21.09 -19.68 3.31
C LYS A 492 20.01 -20.53 2.65
N ASP A 493 19.18 -21.21 3.46
CA ASP A 493 18.13 -22.07 2.92
C ASP A 493 16.94 -21.25 2.38
N ALA A 494 16.63 -20.12 3.02
CA ALA A 494 15.60 -19.21 2.52
C ALA A 494 16.02 -18.52 1.22
N PHE A 495 17.25 -18.04 1.14
CA PHE A 495 17.73 -17.34 -0.05
C PHE A 495 17.98 -18.24 -1.26
N LYS A 496 18.24 -19.55 -1.08
CA LYS A 496 18.44 -20.45 -2.22
C LYS A 496 17.23 -20.57 -3.15
N GLU A 497 16.05 -20.22 -2.69
CA GLU A 497 14.84 -20.18 -3.53
C GLU A 497 14.82 -19.00 -4.52
N PHE A 498 15.80 -18.10 -4.45
CA PHE A 498 15.91 -16.92 -5.31
C PHE A 498 17.06 -16.98 -6.33
N PHE A 499 17.80 -18.10 -6.35
CA PHE A 499 18.90 -18.34 -7.29
C PHE A 499 18.48 -19.22 -8.46
#